data_7ca37d13eb48c269a749c359084f6aad
#
_entry.id   7ca37d13eb48c269a749c359084f6aad
#
_cell.length_a   1.000
_cell.length_b   1.000
_cell.length_c   1.000
_cell.angle_alpha   90.00
_cell.angle_beta   90.00
_cell.angle_gamma   90.00
#
_symmetry.space_group_name_H-M   'P 1'
#
loop_
_entity.id
_entity.type
_entity.pdbx_description
1 polymer ?
#
loop_
_entity_poly.entity_id
_entity_poly.type
_entity_poly.pdbx_seq_one_letter_code
_entity_poly.pdbx_strand_id
1 'polypeptide(L)'
;MRPKLSLLAASLLALGGTAAQAQLVLVSPIDFQGSGLGSVNTILTISSPGSSTTEAGGVSWNGTTDVKTGDFLNGASQTLTRSFADLGVTSASSLRVVFNALEPGGALNGIDLTGLTLGVYNAAGAQVFSASIPQTYAFTDTFTGAGNSGFVFGLTGTSLTQLASVFNSNLRVGLTASAANATGGFETFFVGNAATPVTPVPEPESYAMMLAGLGVMGFIALRRRRAEN
;
A
#
# COMPACT_ATOMS: atom_id res chain seq x y z
N MET A 1 42.40 60.66 6.03
CA MET A 1 41.10 60.06 6.37
C MET A 1 40.79 58.94 5.39
N ARG A 2 40.79 57.69 5.82
CA ARG A 2 40.45 56.53 5.01
C ARG A 2 39.10 56.00 5.48
N PRO A 3 38.10 55.81 4.61
CA PRO A 3 36.84 55.21 5.04
C PRO A 3 36.99 53.68 5.22
N LYS A 4 36.54 53.18 6.40
CA LYS A 4 36.42 51.74 6.69
C LYS A 4 35.19 51.21 6.00
N LEU A 5 35.38 50.31 5.02
CA LEU A 5 34.31 49.51 4.45
C LEU A 5 33.96 48.39 5.44
N SER A 6 32.79 48.47 6.03
CA SER A 6 32.23 47.39 6.81
C SER A 6 31.61 46.37 5.86
N LEU A 7 32.21 45.16 5.71
CA LEU A 7 31.59 44.02 5.06
C LEU A 7 30.47 43.48 5.98
N LEU A 8 29.23 43.71 5.59
CA LEU A 8 28.07 42.94 6.11
C LEU A 8 28.08 41.58 5.42
N ALA A 9 28.49 40.54 6.12
CA ALA A 9 28.30 39.15 5.70
C ALA A 9 26.82 38.78 5.91
N ALA A 10 26.04 38.77 4.84
CA ALA A 10 24.68 38.20 4.85
C ALA A 10 24.79 36.67 4.85
N SER A 11 24.62 36.07 6.02
CA SER A 11 24.46 34.61 6.17
C SER A 11 23.10 34.18 5.56
N LEU A 12 23.15 33.67 4.35
CA LEU A 12 21.99 33.00 3.74
C LEU A 12 21.81 31.66 4.45
N LEU A 13 20.91 31.59 5.44
CA LEU A 13 20.44 30.33 5.98
C LEU A 13 19.63 29.65 4.88
N ALA A 14 20.24 28.71 4.17
CA ALA A 14 19.52 27.76 3.34
C ALA A 14 18.75 26.84 4.30
N LEU A 15 17.47 27.14 4.51
CA LEU A 15 16.53 26.18 5.06
C LEU A 15 16.38 25.05 4.01
N GLY A 16 17.24 24.04 4.09
CA GLY A 16 17.06 22.79 3.41
C GLY A 16 15.81 22.10 3.97
N GLY A 17 14.64 22.47 3.47
CA GLY A 17 13.45 21.71 3.72
C GLY A 17 13.67 20.31 3.18
N THR A 18 13.78 19.31 4.05
CA THR A 18 13.69 17.91 3.64
C THR A 18 12.31 17.76 3.01
N ALA A 19 12.27 17.65 1.67
CA ALA A 19 11.04 17.31 0.98
C ALA A 19 10.55 15.99 1.61
N ALA A 20 9.38 16.05 2.25
CA ALA A 20 8.77 14.86 2.84
C ALA A 20 8.61 13.84 1.70
N GLN A 21 9.27 12.70 1.82
CA GLN A 21 9.16 11.63 0.84
C GLN A 21 7.72 11.11 0.86
N ALA A 22 7.17 10.88 -0.32
CA ALA A 22 5.85 10.31 -0.42
C ALA A 22 5.85 8.90 0.17
N GLN A 23 4.80 8.58 0.92
CA GLN A 23 4.70 7.33 1.67
C GLN A 23 3.52 6.49 1.19
N LEU A 24 3.78 5.19 1.10
CA LEU A 24 2.77 4.14 1.06
C LEU A 24 2.48 3.72 2.50
N VAL A 25 1.21 3.71 2.89
CA VAL A 25 0.79 3.29 4.23
C VAL A 25 -0.10 2.06 4.12
N LEU A 26 0.02 1.16 5.08
CA LEU A 26 -0.89 0.03 5.22
C LEU A 26 -2.28 0.59 5.59
N VAL A 27 -3.25 0.48 4.68
CA VAL A 27 -4.58 1.09 4.85
C VAL A 27 -5.60 0.12 5.41
N SER A 28 -5.33 -1.18 5.31
CA SER A 28 -6.14 -2.20 5.96
C SER A 28 -5.31 -3.46 6.15
N PRO A 29 -5.30 -4.04 7.34
CA PRO A 29 -4.87 -5.41 7.53
C PRO A 29 -5.92 -6.39 7.02
N ILE A 30 -7.02 -5.92 6.47
CA ILE A 30 -8.05 -6.76 5.90
C ILE A 30 -7.52 -7.27 4.59
N ASP A 31 -7.11 -8.41 4.68
CA ASP A 31 -7.27 -9.51 3.83
C ASP A 31 -8.35 -9.24 2.76
N PHE A 32 -7.93 -9.14 1.51
CA PHE A 32 -8.81 -9.46 0.42
C PHE A 32 -9.05 -10.98 0.47
N GLN A 33 -9.72 -11.44 1.53
CA GLN A 33 -10.20 -12.81 1.61
C GLN A 33 -11.33 -12.97 0.60
N GLY A 34 -10.95 -13.36 -0.55
CA GLY A 34 -11.88 -13.84 -1.55
C GLY A 34 -11.26 -15.06 -2.17
N SER A 35 -12.04 -16.06 -2.45
CA SER A 35 -11.70 -17.18 -3.28
C SER A 35 -11.06 -16.67 -4.59
N GLY A 36 -9.73 -16.47 -4.56
CA GLY A 36 -8.90 -15.98 -5.64
C GLY A 36 -9.26 -14.56 -6.08
N LEU A 37 -8.30 -13.66 -6.01
CA LEU A 37 -8.42 -12.29 -6.53
C LEU A 37 -8.77 -12.23 -8.04
N GLY A 38 -9.12 -13.36 -8.64
CA GLY A 38 -9.38 -13.48 -10.05
C GLY A 38 -8.14 -13.16 -10.90
N SER A 39 -8.35 -12.61 -12.07
CA SER A 39 -7.28 -12.13 -12.93
C SER A 39 -6.80 -10.77 -12.41
N VAL A 40 -5.81 -10.77 -11.50
CA VAL A 40 -5.20 -9.55 -10.98
C VAL A 40 -4.10 -9.03 -11.91
N ASN A 41 -4.01 -7.72 -12.01
CA ASN A 41 -2.97 -7.05 -12.77
C ASN A 41 -1.66 -7.02 -11.97
N THR A 42 -0.93 -8.12 -11.98
CA THR A 42 0.38 -8.24 -11.34
C THR A 42 1.36 -7.26 -11.96
N ILE A 43 2.12 -6.59 -11.12
CA ILE A 43 3.21 -5.69 -11.50
C ILE A 43 4.57 -6.34 -11.20
N LEU A 44 4.69 -7.02 -10.06
CA LEU A 44 5.93 -7.63 -9.63
C LEU A 44 5.64 -8.97 -8.96
N THR A 45 6.44 -9.96 -9.29
CA THR A 45 6.53 -11.24 -8.56
C THR A 45 7.99 -11.48 -8.24
N ILE A 46 8.29 -11.73 -6.97
CA ILE A 46 9.63 -12.08 -6.49
C ILE A 46 9.60 -13.46 -5.85
N SER A 47 10.75 -14.12 -5.78
CA SER A 47 10.89 -15.42 -5.16
C SER A 47 12.31 -15.61 -4.67
N SER A 48 12.47 -16.15 -3.48
CA SER A 48 13.77 -16.42 -2.89
C SER A 48 14.60 -17.35 -3.75
N PRO A 49 15.85 -16.99 -4.08
CA PRO A 49 16.73 -17.88 -4.82
C PRO A 49 17.26 -19.00 -3.91
N GLY A 50 17.05 -20.25 -4.32
CA GLY A 50 17.58 -21.42 -3.64
C GLY A 50 17.09 -21.59 -2.21
N SER A 51 18.00 -21.56 -1.23
CA SER A 51 17.70 -21.66 0.21
C SER A 51 17.72 -20.30 0.93
N SER A 52 17.71 -19.21 0.20
CA SER A 52 17.66 -17.86 0.80
C SER A 52 16.32 -17.64 1.49
N THR A 53 16.35 -16.95 2.62
CA THR A 53 15.15 -16.45 3.30
C THR A 53 14.91 -14.96 3.04
N THR A 54 15.67 -14.38 2.12
CA THR A 54 15.52 -12.99 1.69
C THR A 54 15.35 -12.93 0.19
N GLU A 55 14.55 -12.01 -0.26
CA GLU A 55 14.30 -11.76 -1.66
C GLU A 55 14.13 -10.26 -1.92
N ALA A 56 14.55 -9.82 -3.08
CA ALA A 56 14.39 -8.43 -3.49
C ALA A 56 14.33 -8.33 -5.01
N GLY A 57 13.37 -7.59 -5.52
CA GLY A 57 13.23 -7.42 -6.95
C GLY A 57 12.43 -6.18 -7.31
N GLY A 58 12.44 -5.88 -8.61
CA GLY A 58 11.72 -4.71 -9.07
C GLY A 58 11.52 -4.67 -10.58
N VAL A 59 10.58 -3.82 -10.98
CA VAL A 59 10.34 -3.45 -12.38
C VAL A 59 10.11 -1.96 -12.50
N SER A 60 10.76 -1.36 -13.48
CA SER A 60 10.63 0.05 -13.84
C SER A 60 10.48 0.22 -15.35
N TRP A 61 10.08 1.41 -15.78
CA TRP A 61 9.92 1.77 -17.19
C TRP A 61 11.01 2.73 -17.63
N ASN A 62 11.72 2.43 -18.73
CA ASN A 62 12.79 3.29 -19.24
C ASN A 62 12.38 4.12 -20.45
N GLY A 63 11.11 4.12 -20.82
CA GLY A 63 10.59 4.81 -22.01
C GLY A 63 10.42 3.90 -23.22
N THR A 64 11.00 2.70 -23.20
CA THR A 64 10.94 1.75 -24.32
C THR A 64 10.56 0.35 -23.87
N THR A 65 11.17 -0.12 -22.77
CA THR A 65 10.99 -1.47 -22.25
C THR A 65 10.93 -1.48 -20.72
N ASP A 66 10.38 -2.56 -20.17
CA ASP A 66 10.46 -2.85 -18.75
C ASP A 66 11.91 -3.23 -18.36
N VAL A 67 12.43 -2.57 -17.35
CA VAL A 67 13.72 -2.89 -16.71
C VAL A 67 13.45 -3.65 -15.43
N LYS A 68 13.89 -4.90 -15.38
CA LYS A 68 13.67 -5.80 -14.26
C LYS A 68 14.97 -6.01 -13.49
N THR A 69 14.89 -6.13 -12.17
CA THR A 69 16.05 -6.26 -11.28
C THR A 69 15.78 -7.27 -10.16
N GLY A 70 16.87 -7.90 -9.67
CA GLY A 70 16.81 -8.80 -8.52
C GLY A 70 16.14 -10.15 -8.80
N ASP A 71 15.45 -10.67 -7.81
CA ASP A 71 14.89 -12.02 -7.75
C ASP A 71 13.49 -12.10 -8.39
N PHE A 72 13.25 -11.32 -9.43
CA PHE A 72 11.97 -11.31 -10.11
C PHE A 72 11.68 -12.62 -10.87
N LEU A 73 10.41 -13.01 -10.91
CA LEU A 73 9.96 -14.09 -11.78
C LEU A 73 9.59 -13.57 -13.17
N ASN A 74 10.09 -14.28 -14.18
CA ASN A 74 9.98 -13.87 -15.57
C ASN A 74 8.88 -14.66 -16.31
N GLY A 75 7.64 -14.33 -16.03
CA GLY A 75 6.48 -14.86 -16.77
C GLY A 75 5.75 -13.75 -17.53
N ALA A 76 4.99 -14.10 -18.54
CA ALA A 76 4.27 -13.14 -19.41
C ALA A 76 3.29 -12.22 -18.65
N SER A 77 2.90 -12.60 -17.44
CA SER A 77 1.95 -11.86 -16.61
C SER A 77 2.50 -11.51 -15.22
N GLN A 78 3.76 -11.86 -14.93
CA GLN A 78 4.27 -11.83 -13.55
C GLN A 78 5.00 -10.55 -13.19
N THR A 79 5.88 -10.05 -14.08
CA THR A 79 6.68 -8.87 -13.78
C THR A 79 6.73 -7.95 -14.98
N LEU A 80 5.94 -6.89 -14.94
CA LEU A 80 5.89 -5.86 -16.00
C LEU A 80 5.25 -4.57 -15.47
N THR A 81 5.65 -3.42 -16.04
CA THR A 81 4.94 -2.16 -15.77
C THR A 81 3.61 -2.11 -16.54
N ARG A 82 2.61 -1.46 -15.96
CA ARG A 82 1.29 -1.24 -16.60
C ARG A 82 0.87 0.22 -16.49
N SER A 83 0.07 0.68 -17.43
CA SER A 83 -0.53 2.01 -17.30
C SER A 83 -1.64 2.03 -16.24
N PHE A 84 -1.95 3.21 -15.70
CA PHE A 84 -3.11 3.36 -14.83
C PHE A 84 -4.41 2.97 -15.55
N ALA A 85 -4.49 3.23 -16.87
CA ALA A 85 -5.63 2.81 -17.68
C ALA A 85 -5.78 1.27 -17.70
N ASP A 86 -4.69 0.53 -17.92
CA ASP A 86 -4.68 -0.94 -17.90
C ASP A 86 -5.08 -1.51 -16.53
N LEU A 87 -4.74 -0.77 -15.47
CA LEU A 87 -5.04 -1.14 -14.09
C LEU A 87 -6.45 -0.73 -13.63
N GLY A 88 -7.18 0.01 -14.46
CA GLY A 88 -8.47 0.58 -14.11
C GLY A 88 -8.42 1.64 -13.01
N VAL A 89 -7.23 2.19 -12.71
CA VAL A 89 -7.03 3.23 -11.71
C VAL A 89 -7.43 4.57 -12.30
N THR A 90 -8.46 5.18 -11.75
CA THR A 90 -9.08 6.40 -12.30
C THR A 90 -8.64 7.69 -11.59
N SER A 91 -8.01 7.56 -10.43
CA SER A 91 -7.51 8.70 -9.65
C SER A 91 -6.41 8.27 -8.69
N ALA A 92 -5.63 9.22 -8.19
CA ALA A 92 -4.63 8.97 -7.16
C ALA A 92 -5.24 8.35 -5.88
N SER A 93 -6.46 8.76 -5.52
CA SER A 93 -7.15 8.28 -4.32
C SER A 93 -7.65 6.83 -4.43
N SER A 94 -7.88 6.37 -5.66
CA SER A 94 -8.33 5.00 -5.91
C SER A 94 -7.18 4.00 -6.06
N LEU A 95 -5.93 4.47 -6.11
CA LEU A 95 -4.76 3.62 -6.22
C LEU A 95 -4.57 2.76 -4.96
N ARG A 96 -4.41 1.45 -5.17
CA ARG A 96 -4.00 0.50 -4.12
C ARG A 96 -2.89 -0.39 -4.65
N VAL A 97 -1.90 -0.62 -3.80
CA VAL A 97 -0.88 -1.64 -4.01
C VAL A 97 -1.20 -2.77 -3.06
N VAL A 98 -1.30 -3.98 -3.56
CA VAL A 98 -1.59 -5.16 -2.74
C VAL A 98 -0.39 -6.08 -2.77
N PHE A 99 0.11 -6.38 -1.60
CA PHE A 99 1.11 -7.40 -1.36
C PHE A 99 0.39 -8.71 -1.03
N ASN A 100 0.57 -9.71 -1.86
CA ASN A 100 0.06 -11.06 -1.66
C ASN A 100 1.25 -11.96 -1.31
N ALA A 101 1.32 -12.34 -0.05
CA ALA A 101 2.33 -13.27 0.47
C ALA A 101 1.88 -14.71 0.25
N LEU A 102 2.76 -15.53 -0.29
CA LEU A 102 2.54 -16.95 -0.50
C LEU A 102 3.59 -17.76 0.26
N GLU A 103 3.38 -17.94 1.56
CA GLU A 103 4.27 -18.75 2.38
C GLU A 103 3.73 -20.18 2.51
N PRO A 104 4.47 -21.23 2.08
CA PRO A 104 4.07 -22.60 2.26
C PRO A 104 4.20 -23.03 3.73
N GLY A 105 3.21 -23.68 4.27
CA GLY A 105 3.32 -24.36 5.56
C GLY A 105 2.35 -23.93 6.66
N GLY A 106 1.37 -23.09 6.37
CA GLY A 106 0.25 -22.78 7.29
C GLY A 106 0.49 -21.57 8.20
N ALA A 107 -0.49 -21.27 9.02
CA ALA A 107 -0.73 -20.04 9.79
C ALA A 107 0.37 -19.55 10.76
N LEU A 108 1.56 -20.11 10.75
CA LEU A 108 2.65 -19.73 11.65
C LEU A 108 3.90 -19.21 10.94
N ASN A 109 3.91 -19.20 9.60
CA ASN A 109 5.03 -18.68 8.85
C ASN A 109 4.76 -17.23 8.49
N GLY A 110 5.42 -16.34 9.21
CA GLY A 110 5.39 -14.91 8.92
C GLY A 110 6.37 -14.54 7.82
N ILE A 111 6.11 -13.42 7.16
CA ILE A 111 7.04 -12.78 6.23
C ILE A 111 7.18 -11.30 6.62
N ASP A 112 8.39 -10.79 6.51
CA ASP A 112 8.69 -9.39 6.77
C ASP A 112 8.83 -8.65 5.44
N LEU A 113 7.90 -7.77 5.12
CA LEU A 113 8.04 -6.83 4.02
C LEU A 113 8.98 -5.70 4.45
N THR A 114 10.24 -5.79 4.05
CA THR A 114 11.30 -4.86 4.46
C THR A 114 11.38 -3.62 3.59
N GLY A 115 10.86 -3.69 2.35
CA GLY A 115 10.79 -2.58 1.42
C GLY A 115 9.66 -2.74 0.41
N LEU A 116 8.99 -1.64 0.11
CA LEU A 116 8.04 -1.54 -1.00
C LEU A 116 8.07 -0.10 -1.52
N THR A 117 8.36 0.05 -2.79
CA THR A 117 8.39 1.35 -3.46
C THR A 117 7.55 1.30 -4.73
N LEU A 118 6.60 2.22 -4.81
CA LEU A 118 5.82 2.51 -6.00
C LEU A 118 6.57 3.57 -6.82
N GLY A 119 6.86 3.27 -8.08
CA GLY A 119 7.37 4.22 -9.07
C GLY A 119 6.32 4.50 -10.13
N VAL A 120 6.15 5.77 -10.50
CA VAL A 120 5.26 6.19 -11.59
C VAL A 120 6.08 6.88 -12.65
N TYR A 121 5.93 6.46 -13.90
CA TYR A 121 6.78 6.85 -15.03
C TYR A 121 5.96 7.45 -16.15
N ASN A 122 6.49 8.46 -16.80
CA ASN A 122 5.92 8.99 -18.05
C ASN A 122 6.33 8.14 -19.27
N ALA A 123 5.82 8.49 -20.42
CA ALA A 123 6.12 7.77 -21.67
C ALA A 123 7.61 7.75 -22.03
N ALA A 124 8.38 8.77 -21.63
CA ALA A 124 9.82 8.86 -21.87
C ALA A 124 10.65 8.07 -20.84
N GLY A 125 10.03 7.40 -19.86
CA GLY A 125 10.72 6.65 -18.82
C GLY A 125 11.18 7.50 -17.64
N ALA A 126 10.88 8.79 -17.62
CA ALA A 126 11.19 9.61 -16.45
C ALA A 126 10.22 9.29 -15.30
N GLN A 127 10.76 9.05 -14.11
CA GLN A 127 9.97 8.87 -12.91
C GLN A 127 9.39 10.21 -12.46
N VAL A 128 8.07 10.31 -12.46
CA VAL A 128 7.34 11.54 -12.12
C VAL A 128 6.79 11.53 -10.70
N PHE A 129 6.73 10.34 -10.09
CA PHE A 129 6.33 10.18 -8.70
C PHE A 129 6.95 8.91 -8.12
N SER A 130 7.22 8.92 -6.81
CA SER A 130 7.64 7.75 -6.05
C SER A 130 7.10 7.81 -4.63
N ALA A 131 6.70 6.67 -4.10
CA ALA A 131 6.28 6.53 -2.70
C ALA A 131 6.75 5.19 -2.14
N SER A 132 7.27 5.20 -0.92
CA SER A 132 7.79 4.00 -0.25
C SER A 132 7.12 3.77 1.09
N ILE A 133 7.12 2.53 1.56
CA ILE A 133 6.72 2.23 2.94
C ILE A 133 7.71 2.87 3.92
N PRO A 134 7.24 3.42 5.05
CA PRO A 134 8.10 4.12 6.00
C PRO A 134 8.89 3.19 6.93
N GLN A 135 8.50 1.92 7.00
CA GLN A 135 9.06 0.94 7.92
C GLN A 135 8.85 -0.48 7.42
N THR A 136 9.53 -1.44 8.02
CA THR A 136 9.27 -2.87 7.83
C THR A 136 7.91 -3.25 8.43
N TYR A 137 7.16 -4.07 7.73
CA TYR A 137 5.91 -4.66 8.21
C TYR A 137 6.10 -6.17 8.35
N ALA A 138 5.94 -6.67 9.58
CA ALA A 138 5.91 -8.10 9.86
C ALA A 138 4.46 -8.59 9.75
N PHE A 139 4.25 -9.60 8.92
CA PHE A 139 2.95 -10.25 8.74
C PHE A 139 3.04 -11.66 9.28
N THR A 140 2.25 -11.99 10.30
CA THR A 140 2.35 -13.25 11.04
C THR A 140 1.34 -14.30 10.62
N ASP A 141 0.28 -13.91 9.94
CA ASP A 141 -0.79 -14.83 9.54
C ASP A 141 -0.95 -14.78 8.01
N THR A 142 -0.09 -15.53 7.32
CA THR A 142 -0.23 -15.71 5.87
C THR A 142 -1.00 -17.00 5.61
N PHE A 143 -2.14 -16.89 4.96
CA PHE A 143 -2.92 -18.06 4.54
C PHE A 143 -2.25 -18.73 3.34
N THR A 144 -2.19 -20.06 3.36
CA THR A 144 -1.67 -20.84 2.24
C THR A 144 -2.57 -20.71 1.00
N GLY A 145 -1.96 -20.43 -0.13
CA GLY A 145 -2.62 -20.39 -1.43
C GLY A 145 -2.55 -19.02 -2.11
N ALA A 146 -2.34 -19.04 -3.41
CA ALA A 146 -2.27 -17.83 -4.22
C ALA A 146 -3.57 -17.01 -4.11
N GLY A 147 -3.45 -15.77 -3.64
CA GLY A 147 -4.58 -14.87 -3.49
C GLY A 147 -5.29 -14.90 -2.14
N ASN A 148 -4.74 -15.59 -1.14
CA ASN A 148 -5.36 -15.70 0.18
C ASN A 148 -4.82 -14.73 1.23
N SER A 149 -3.68 -14.09 1.01
CA SER A 149 -3.06 -13.15 1.95
C SER A 149 -2.73 -11.85 1.25
N GLY A 150 -3.68 -10.93 1.19
CA GLY A 150 -3.50 -9.64 0.56
C GLY A 150 -3.42 -8.49 1.57
N PHE A 151 -2.28 -7.81 1.64
CA PHE A 151 -2.08 -6.63 2.48
C PHE A 151 -2.12 -5.38 1.60
N VAL A 152 -2.98 -4.44 1.95
CA VAL A 152 -3.31 -3.30 1.09
C VAL A 152 -2.60 -2.04 1.54
N PHE A 153 -1.86 -1.44 0.63
CA PHE A 153 -1.20 -0.17 0.81
C PHE A 153 -1.85 0.90 -0.06
N GLY A 154 -1.90 2.11 0.46
CA GLY A 154 -2.45 3.27 -0.24
C GLY A 154 -1.64 4.53 0.03
N LEU A 155 -2.02 5.61 -0.64
CA LEU A 155 -1.45 6.93 -0.44
C LEU A 155 -2.36 7.76 0.45
N THR A 156 -1.77 8.56 1.33
CA THR A 156 -2.49 9.48 2.22
C THR A 156 -1.82 10.84 2.27
N GLY A 157 -2.55 11.85 2.73
CA GLY A 157 -2.01 13.19 2.98
C GLY A 157 -1.25 13.78 1.79
N THR A 158 -0.04 14.24 2.03
CA THR A 158 0.82 14.89 1.03
C THR A 158 1.14 13.97 -0.14
N SER A 159 1.35 12.68 0.11
CA SER A 159 1.66 11.70 -0.96
C SER A 159 0.53 11.57 -1.96
N LEU A 160 -0.71 11.55 -1.46
CA LEU A 160 -1.90 11.54 -2.30
C LEU A 160 -2.01 12.81 -3.16
N THR A 161 -1.77 13.98 -2.56
CA THR A 161 -1.80 15.27 -3.27
C THR A 161 -0.70 15.37 -4.33
N GLN A 162 0.50 14.88 -4.03
CA GLN A 162 1.62 14.84 -4.97
C GLN A 162 1.30 13.98 -6.20
N LEU A 163 0.79 12.74 -5.99
CA LEU A 163 0.39 11.92 -7.13
C LEU A 163 -0.78 12.56 -7.90
N ALA A 164 -1.77 13.10 -7.19
CA ALA A 164 -2.92 13.74 -7.83
C ALA A 164 -2.52 14.90 -8.76
N SER A 165 -1.46 15.66 -8.42
CA SER A 165 -0.99 16.78 -9.23
C SER A 165 -0.37 16.38 -10.57
N VAL A 166 0.13 15.14 -10.69
CA VAL A 166 0.75 14.61 -11.92
C VAL A 166 -0.06 13.50 -12.56
N PHE A 167 -1.18 13.11 -11.96
CA PHE A 167 -1.96 11.94 -12.36
C PHE A 167 -2.44 12.06 -13.81
N ASN A 168 -2.13 11.02 -14.58
CA ASN A 168 -2.62 10.79 -15.93
C ASN A 168 -2.75 9.30 -16.17
N SER A 169 -3.83 8.87 -16.82
CA SER A 169 -4.13 7.46 -17.05
C SER A 169 -3.09 6.71 -17.89
N ASN A 170 -2.29 7.42 -18.68
CA ASN A 170 -1.22 6.86 -19.51
C ASN A 170 0.11 6.67 -18.76
N LEU A 171 0.26 7.20 -17.55
CA LEU A 171 1.44 6.97 -16.72
C LEU A 171 1.54 5.50 -16.37
N ARG A 172 2.77 4.98 -16.37
CA ARG A 172 3.05 3.59 -16.08
C ARG A 172 3.49 3.42 -14.63
N VAL A 173 3.09 2.30 -14.05
CA VAL A 173 3.42 1.91 -12.68
C VAL A 173 4.43 0.80 -12.70
N GLY A 174 5.47 0.94 -11.90
CA GLY A 174 6.42 -0.09 -11.54
C GLY A 174 6.53 -0.21 -10.03
N LEU A 175 7.08 -1.32 -9.57
CA LEU A 175 7.27 -1.62 -8.15
C LEU A 175 8.68 -2.14 -7.90
N THR A 176 9.22 -1.83 -6.72
CA THR A 176 10.39 -2.50 -6.15
C THR A 176 9.99 -2.98 -4.77
N ALA A 177 10.33 -4.22 -4.44
CA ALA A 177 10.02 -4.80 -3.14
C ALA A 177 11.19 -5.61 -2.61
N SER A 178 11.24 -5.76 -1.29
CA SER A 178 12.14 -6.67 -0.59
C SER A 178 11.42 -7.30 0.59
N ALA A 179 11.71 -8.57 0.83
CA ALA A 179 11.16 -9.33 1.94
C ALA A 179 12.26 -10.14 2.64
N ALA A 180 12.02 -10.47 3.90
CA ALA A 180 12.84 -11.32 4.73
C ALA A 180 11.95 -12.36 5.44
N ASN A 181 12.57 -13.40 5.98
CA ASN A 181 11.88 -14.55 6.56
C ASN A 181 10.98 -15.31 5.57
N ALA A 182 11.21 -15.13 4.27
CA ALA A 182 10.55 -15.91 3.23
C ALA A 182 10.99 -17.38 3.35
N THR A 183 10.04 -18.29 3.46
CA THR A 183 10.32 -19.73 3.66
C THR A 183 10.11 -20.57 2.39
N GLY A 184 9.64 -19.93 1.33
CA GLY A 184 9.44 -20.52 0.01
C GLY A 184 8.09 -20.11 -0.59
N GLY A 185 7.98 -20.21 -1.90
CA GLY A 185 6.84 -19.69 -2.64
C GLY A 185 7.25 -18.53 -3.54
N PHE A 186 6.31 -17.69 -3.84
CA PHE A 186 6.57 -16.45 -4.56
C PHE A 186 5.61 -15.34 -4.06
N GLU A 187 6.14 -14.17 -3.85
CA GLU A 187 5.40 -13.00 -3.42
C GLU A 187 4.94 -12.21 -4.62
N THR A 188 3.68 -11.86 -4.62
CA THR A 188 3.05 -11.16 -5.74
C THR A 188 2.57 -9.79 -5.32
N PHE A 189 2.92 -8.80 -6.11
CA PHE A 189 2.47 -7.42 -5.93
C PHE A 189 1.62 -7.03 -7.12
N PHE A 190 0.40 -6.60 -6.85
CA PHE A 190 -0.46 -6.08 -7.89
C PHE A 190 -0.98 -4.68 -7.54
N VAL A 191 -1.39 -3.95 -8.56
CA VAL A 191 -1.96 -2.62 -8.41
C VAL A 191 -3.37 -2.64 -8.95
N GLY A 192 -4.27 -2.06 -8.21
CA GLY A 192 -5.67 -2.01 -8.57
C GLY A 192 -6.36 -0.72 -8.14
N ASN A 193 -7.59 -0.61 -8.58
CA ASN A 193 -8.50 0.45 -8.22
C ASN A 193 -9.29 0.02 -6.97
N ALA A 194 -9.17 0.77 -5.87
CA ALA A 194 -10.13 0.60 -4.80
C ALA A 194 -11.48 1.12 -5.30
N ALA A 195 -12.47 0.28 -5.34
CA ALA A 195 -13.84 0.77 -5.19
C ALA A 195 -13.84 1.64 -3.92
N THR A 196 -14.41 2.84 -4.00
CA THR A 196 -14.53 3.77 -2.87
C THR A 196 -14.71 2.98 -1.57
N PRO A 197 -13.91 3.23 -0.52
CA PRO A 197 -14.13 2.55 0.75
C PRO A 197 -15.59 2.74 1.08
N VAL A 198 -16.34 1.67 1.13
CA VAL A 198 -17.63 1.69 1.79
C VAL A 198 -17.23 1.94 3.23
N THR A 199 -17.31 3.20 3.68
CA THR A 199 -17.29 3.47 5.12
C THR A 199 -18.34 2.54 5.68
N PRO A 200 -18.02 1.67 6.65
CA PRO A 200 -19.04 0.86 7.28
C PRO A 200 -20.07 1.84 7.81
N VAL A 201 -21.17 1.98 7.11
CA VAL A 201 -22.33 2.67 7.64
C VAL A 201 -22.83 1.71 8.70
N PRO A 202 -22.79 2.06 10.01
CA PRO A 202 -23.36 1.21 11.02
C PRO A 202 -24.80 0.98 10.60
N GLU A 203 -25.15 -0.27 10.38
CA GLU A 203 -26.46 -0.63 9.87
C GLU A 203 -27.54 -0.01 10.77
N PRO A 204 -28.61 0.60 10.19
CA PRO A 204 -29.67 1.20 10.99
C PRO A 204 -30.21 0.26 12.06
N GLU A 205 -30.14 -1.04 11.82
CA GLU A 205 -30.46 -2.13 12.74
C GLU A 205 -29.58 -2.13 13.99
N SER A 206 -28.29 -1.79 13.90
CA SER A 206 -27.38 -1.72 15.06
C SER A 206 -27.78 -0.60 16.02
N TYR A 207 -28.18 0.56 15.49
CA TYR A 207 -28.73 1.64 16.33
C TYR A 207 -30.10 1.30 16.89
N ALA A 208 -30.98 0.64 16.10
CA ALA A 208 -32.28 0.21 16.55
C ALA A 208 -32.15 -0.83 17.67
N MET A 209 -31.23 -1.81 17.55
CA MET A 209 -30.99 -2.78 18.62
C MET A 209 -30.38 -2.15 19.88
N MET A 210 -29.46 -1.20 19.73
CA MET A 210 -28.91 -0.47 20.86
C MET A 210 -30.01 0.35 21.60
N LEU A 211 -30.85 1.06 20.87
CA LEU A 211 -31.95 1.83 21.43
C LEU A 211 -33.02 0.93 22.07
N ALA A 212 -33.35 -0.19 21.44
CA ALA A 212 -34.24 -1.20 22.00
C ALA A 212 -33.67 -1.80 23.30
N GLY A 213 -32.39 -2.12 23.34
CA GLY A 213 -31.70 -2.61 24.56
C GLY A 213 -31.74 -1.57 25.71
N LEU A 214 -31.44 -0.31 25.41
CA LEU A 214 -31.51 0.78 26.38
C LEU A 214 -32.96 1.02 26.86
N GLY A 215 -33.93 0.92 25.96
CA GLY A 215 -35.35 1.03 26.27
C GLY A 215 -35.83 -0.05 27.24
N VAL A 216 -35.45 -1.31 26.99
CA VAL A 216 -35.77 -2.44 27.89
C VAL A 216 -35.11 -2.26 29.25
N MET A 217 -33.86 -1.86 29.33
CA MET A 217 -33.15 -1.62 30.59
C MET A 217 -33.79 -0.49 31.38
N GLY A 218 -34.14 0.60 30.69
CA GLY A 218 -34.89 1.74 31.32
C GLY A 218 -36.25 1.33 31.86
N PHE A 219 -37.00 0.51 31.12
CA PHE A 219 -38.29 0.00 31.55
C PHE A 219 -38.17 -0.89 32.80
N ILE A 220 -37.19 -1.79 32.84
CA ILE A 220 -36.92 -2.66 33.99
C ILE A 220 -36.55 -1.83 35.21
N ALA A 221 -35.72 -0.81 35.06
CA ALA A 221 -35.34 0.09 36.17
C ALA A 221 -36.52 0.85 36.75
N LEU A 222 -37.42 1.36 35.89
CA LEU A 222 -38.61 2.05 36.29
C LEU A 222 -39.59 1.12 37.04
N ARG A 223 -39.72 -0.13 36.57
CA ARG A 223 -40.60 -1.11 37.20
C ARG A 223 -40.12 -1.51 38.60
N ARG A 224 -38.82 -1.66 38.79
CA ARG A 224 -38.21 -1.95 40.11
C ARG A 224 -38.47 -0.83 41.10
N ARG A 225 -38.31 0.44 40.73
CA ARG A 225 -38.58 1.60 41.59
C ARG A 225 -40.04 1.71 42.03
N ARG A 226 -41.00 1.24 41.19
CA ARG A 226 -42.42 1.21 41.54
C ARG A 226 -42.81 0.05 42.47
N ALA A 227 -42.01 -0.97 42.58
CA ALA A 227 -42.24 -2.10 43.44
C ALA A 227 -41.68 -1.90 44.88
N GLU A 228 -40.81 -0.89 45.06
CA GLU A 228 -40.18 -0.55 46.33
C GLU A 228 -40.91 0.59 47.10
N ASN A 229 -41.91 1.26 46.46
CA ASN A 229 -42.81 2.24 47.05
C ASN A 229 -44.21 1.67 47.21
#